data_cca8e094a757c225bf4237fbf8bde279
#
_entry.id   cca8e094a757c225bf4237fbf8bde279
#
_cell.length_a   1.000
_cell.length_b   1.000
_cell.length_c   1.000
_cell.angle_alpha   90.00
_cell.angle_beta   90.00
_cell.angle_gamma   90.00
#
_symmetry.space_group_name_H-M   'P 1'
#
loop_
_entity.id
_entity.type
_entity.pdbx_description
1 polymer ?
#
loop_
_entity_poly.entity_id
_entity_poly.type
_entity_poly.pdbx_seq_one_letter_code
_entity_poly.pdbx_strand_id
1 'polypeptide(L)'
;MTARVQNLPHTLGEQTVLATGAWLKNAACLCIGGDVHWSMLHGDLDDPEHCVALDTSVAALVESAERAGQPVRMIAHDLHPDFYSTRVALELGERLGVPTVGVQHHHAHIGAVAAEHGLREPVIGLVLDGVGFGTDGAAWGGELLEVAPACWRRLGSLTPLALPGGDVAAREPWRMAAAALHALGRSGEIGPRLSAAVGATAARTVGVMLARGLNCPPTTGAGRWFDAAAGLLGVCLRQRAESEAAIALERLASGYLVAHEAPDVAGLWRIADNGELDLRPLLVKLLMLADAGETACGAAVFHVALAKALAQWAALAAQGRAVLFGGGCFANRLLTAHIGESLASHGVRTLMPDTVPCGDAGLALGQAWVAAYGPQMLSMPTTARGVSPCV
;
A
#
# COMPACT_ATOMS: atom_id res chain seq x y z
N MET A 1 -24.44 -9.61 -9.66
CA MET A 1 -25.34 -8.57 -9.10
C MET A 1 -24.50 -7.39 -8.64
N THR A 2 -24.90 -6.15 -8.94
CA THR A 2 -24.29 -4.94 -8.38
C THR A 2 -24.59 -4.93 -6.88
N ALA A 3 -23.54 -4.92 -6.04
CA ALA A 3 -23.73 -4.94 -4.59
C ALA A 3 -24.03 -3.55 -4.03
N ARG A 4 -23.49 -2.49 -4.62
CA ARG A 4 -23.63 -1.11 -4.18
C ARG A 4 -23.45 -0.15 -5.34
N VAL A 5 -24.22 0.95 -5.35
CA VAL A 5 -23.97 2.12 -6.19
C VAL A 5 -23.47 3.25 -5.30
N GLN A 6 -22.37 3.88 -5.69
CA GLN A 6 -21.80 5.05 -5.02
C GLN A 6 -21.79 6.21 -6.00
N ASN A 7 -22.25 7.37 -5.57
CA ASN A 7 -22.21 8.59 -6.36
C ASN A 7 -20.96 9.38 -5.98
N LEU A 8 -20.14 9.72 -6.97
CA LEU A 8 -18.99 10.59 -6.80
C LEU A 8 -19.41 12.06 -6.89
N PRO A 9 -18.66 12.97 -6.24
CA PRO A 9 -18.96 14.41 -6.31
C PRO A 9 -18.78 15.00 -7.72
N HIS A 10 -18.03 14.29 -8.58
CA HIS A 10 -17.76 14.67 -9.96
C HIS A 10 -17.78 13.45 -10.89
N THR A 11 -18.09 13.68 -12.17
CA THR A 11 -18.00 12.63 -13.19
C THR A 11 -16.53 12.23 -13.42
N LEU A 12 -16.26 10.94 -13.60
CA LEU A 12 -14.95 10.43 -14.00
C LEU A 12 -14.67 10.57 -15.52
N GLY A 13 -15.41 11.42 -16.22
CA GLY A 13 -15.34 11.58 -17.67
C GLY A 13 -16.62 11.07 -18.35
N GLU A 14 -16.59 11.06 -19.69
CA GLU A 14 -17.74 10.64 -20.50
C GLU A 14 -17.73 9.15 -20.84
N GLN A 15 -16.62 8.46 -20.58
CA GLN A 15 -16.44 7.05 -20.95
C GLN A 15 -16.87 6.12 -19.82
N THR A 16 -17.51 5.02 -20.21
CA THR A 16 -17.82 3.91 -19.30
C THR A 16 -16.57 3.07 -19.10
N VAL A 17 -16.07 3.02 -17.86
CA VAL A 17 -14.86 2.30 -17.49
C VAL A 17 -15.19 1.15 -16.55
N LEU A 18 -14.77 -0.06 -16.89
CA LEU A 18 -14.78 -1.22 -16.00
C LEU A 18 -13.37 -1.38 -15.39
N ALA A 19 -13.29 -1.61 -14.09
CA ALA A 19 -12.01 -1.91 -13.42
C ALA A 19 -12.12 -3.22 -12.64
N THR A 20 -11.09 -4.08 -12.76
CA THR A 20 -11.11 -5.45 -12.23
C THR A 20 -10.46 -5.62 -10.86
N GLY A 21 -9.89 -4.54 -10.30
CA GLY A 21 -9.23 -4.59 -8.99
C GLY A 21 -7.88 -5.31 -8.99
N ALA A 22 -7.44 -5.72 -7.79
CA ALA A 22 -6.17 -6.42 -7.58
C ALA A 22 -6.37 -7.91 -7.26
N TRP A 23 -5.42 -8.51 -6.53
CA TRP A 23 -5.43 -9.92 -6.13
C TRP A 23 -6.09 -10.14 -4.78
N LEU A 24 -5.66 -9.38 -3.75
CA LEU A 24 -6.17 -9.51 -2.39
C LEU A 24 -7.47 -8.70 -2.22
N LYS A 25 -8.40 -9.23 -1.43
CA LYS A 25 -9.68 -8.55 -1.13
C LYS A 25 -10.33 -7.96 -2.38
N ASN A 26 -10.31 -8.72 -3.47
CA ASN A 26 -10.71 -8.24 -4.78
C ASN A 26 -12.15 -7.74 -4.80
N ALA A 27 -12.35 -6.60 -5.43
CA ALA A 27 -13.64 -6.08 -5.88
C ALA A 27 -13.46 -5.41 -7.24
N ALA A 28 -14.46 -5.52 -8.11
CA ALA A 28 -14.52 -4.83 -9.38
C ALA A 28 -15.50 -3.67 -9.32
N CYS A 29 -15.34 -2.69 -10.18
CA CYS A 29 -16.33 -1.62 -10.34
C CYS A 29 -16.52 -1.22 -11.80
N LEU A 30 -17.72 -0.70 -12.09
CA LEU A 30 -18.10 -0.09 -13.35
C LEU A 30 -18.42 1.38 -13.09
N CYS A 31 -17.72 2.29 -13.74
CA CYS A 31 -17.92 3.72 -13.65
C CYS A 31 -18.69 4.23 -14.88
N ILE A 32 -19.85 4.86 -14.65
CA ILE A 32 -20.68 5.49 -15.67
C ILE A 32 -20.91 6.95 -15.24
N GLY A 33 -20.24 7.90 -15.86
CA GLY A 33 -20.29 9.28 -15.42
C GLY A 33 -19.79 9.45 -13.98
N GLY A 34 -20.66 9.84 -13.06
CA GLY A 34 -20.36 9.96 -11.62
C GLY A 34 -20.79 8.75 -10.79
N ASP A 35 -21.43 7.76 -11.40
CA ASP A 35 -21.95 6.59 -10.71
C ASP A 35 -20.95 5.44 -10.75
N VAL A 36 -20.63 4.90 -9.60
CA VAL A 36 -19.76 3.74 -9.43
C VAL A 36 -20.57 2.53 -8.98
N HIS A 37 -20.72 1.56 -9.88
CA HIS A 37 -21.42 0.31 -9.62
C HIS A 37 -20.39 -0.72 -9.15
N TRP A 38 -20.42 -1.03 -7.86
CA TRP A 38 -19.50 -2.01 -7.27
C TRP A 38 -20.00 -3.45 -7.40
N SER A 39 -19.11 -4.37 -7.62
CA SER A 39 -19.35 -5.79 -7.37
C SER A 39 -19.47 -6.04 -5.85
N MET A 40 -19.81 -7.28 -5.49
CA MET A 40 -19.52 -7.77 -4.15
C MET A 40 -18.00 -7.86 -3.93
N LEU A 41 -17.57 -7.94 -2.67
CA LEU A 41 -16.20 -8.30 -2.32
C LEU A 41 -16.02 -9.79 -2.61
N HIS A 42 -15.04 -10.15 -3.45
CA HIS A 42 -14.82 -11.53 -3.84
C HIS A 42 -13.90 -12.28 -2.86
N GLY A 43 -12.99 -11.55 -2.21
CA GLY A 43 -11.92 -12.13 -1.38
C GLY A 43 -10.60 -12.21 -2.15
N ASP A 44 -9.71 -13.08 -1.68
CA ASP A 44 -8.37 -13.25 -2.28
C ASP A 44 -8.46 -14.21 -3.48
N LEU A 45 -7.90 -13.82 -4.61
CA LEU A 45 -8.02 -14.56 -5.88
C LEU A 45 -7.02 -15.74 -6.00
N ASP A 46 -6.50 -16.23 -4.89
CA ASP A 46 -5.86 -17.55 -4.77
C ASP A 46 -6.89 -18.68 -4.57
N ASP A 47 -8.13 -18.33 -4.20
CA ASP A 47 -9.24 -19.25 -4.10
C ASP A 47 -10.01 -19.32 -5.45
N PRO A 48 -10.15 -20.52 -6.06
CA PRO A 48 -10.90 -20.69 -7.30
C PRO A 48 -12.36 -20.22 -7.21
N GLU A 49 -13.02 -20.32 -6.06
CA GLU A 49 -14.39 -19.86 -5.87
C GLU A 49 -14.47 -18.32 -5.98
N HIS A 50 -13.46 -17.61 -5.48
CA HIS A 50 -13.36 -16.17 -5.60
C HIS A 50 -13.08 -15.73 -7.04
N CYS A 51 -12.31 -16.50 -7.80
CA CYS A 51 -12.11 -16.28 -9.23
C CYS A 51 -13.42 -16.37 -10.02
N VAL A 52 -14.22 -17.42 -9.76
CA VAL A 52 -15.56 -17.61 -10.39
C VAL A 52 -16.50 -16.47 -9.98
N ALA A 53 -16.43 -16.00 -8.75
CA ALA A 53 -17.23 -14.88 -8.28
C ALA A 53 -16.86 -13.57 -9.00
N LEU A 54 -15.58 -13.32 -9.25
CA LEU A 54 -15.12 -12.18 -10.05
C LEU A 54 -15.65 -12.26 -11.49
N ASP A 55 -15.51 -13.42 -12.16
CA ASP A 55 -16.02 -13.62 -13.54
C ASP A 55 -17.51 -13.34 -13.64
N THR A 56 -18.28 -13.86 -12.69
CA THR A 56 -19.73 -13.64 -12.61
C THR A 56 -20.07 -12.16 -12.42
N SER A 57 -19.35 -11.49 -11.54
CA SER A 57 -19.55 -10.07 -11.26
C SER A 57 -19.20 -9.19 -12.45
N VAL A 58 -18.09 -9.46 -13.11
CA VAL A 58 -17.63 -8.72 -14.30
C VAL A 58 -18.65 -8.89 -15.44
N ALA A 59 -19.14 -10.12 -15.69
CA ALA A 59 -20.18 -10.36 -16.68
C ALA A 59 -21.46 -9.56 -16.38
N ALA A 60 -21.91 -9.55 -15.12
CA ALA A 60 -23.10 -8.81 -14.69
C ALA A 60 -22.94 -7.29 -14.82
N LEU A 61 -21.74 -6.74 -14.55
CA LEU A 61 -21.42 -5.33 -14.71
C LEU A 61 -21.44 -4.91 -16.19
N VAL A 62 -20.88 -5.75 -17.09
CA VAL A 62 -20.93 -5.53 -18.55
C VAL A 62 -22.37 -5.51 -19.04
N GLU A 63 -23.17 -6.52 -18.68
CA GLU A 63 -24.59 -6.60 -19.05
C GLU A 63 -25.38 -5.38 -18.50
N SER A 64 -25.06 -4.90 -17.29
CA SER A 64 -25.67 -3.71 -16.73
C SER A 64 -25.35 -2.45 -17.55
N ALA A 65 -24.10 -2.30 -18.00
CA ALA A 65 -23.68 -1.21 -18.88
C ALA A 65 -24.43 -1.22 -20.22
N GLU A 66 -24.54 -2.38 -20.84
CA GLU A 66 -25.26 -2.58 -22.10
C GLU A 66 -26.75 -2.25 -21.95
N ARG A 67 -27.42 -2.74 -20.90
CA ARG A 67 -28.83 -2.42 -20.61
C ARG A 67 -29.08 -0.95 -20.36
N ALA A 68 -28.10 -0.24 -19.80
CA ALA A 68 -28.17 1.21 -19.61
C ALA A 68 -27.91 2.01 -20.91
N GLY A 69 -27.59 1.35 -22.03
CA GLY A 69 -27.17 2.03 -23.25
C GLY A 69 -25.79 2.71 -23.16
N GLN A 70 -25.00 2.33 -22.17
CA GLN A 70 -23.66 2.87 -21.86
C GLN A 70 -22.62 1.74 -21.91
N PRO A 71 -22.35 1.11 -23.06
CA PRO A 71 -21.46 -0.04 -23.15
C PRO A 71 -20.06 0.31 -22.64
N VAL A 72 -19.36 -0.67 -22.08
CA VAL A 72 -17.97 -0.53 -21.64
C VAL A 72 -17.10 -0.05 -22.80
N ARG A 73 -16.31 1.00 -22.54
CA ARG A 73 -15.41 1.63 -23.52
C ARG A 73 -13.94 1.43 -23.20
N MET A 74 -13.63 1.06 -21.97
CA MET A 74 -12.28 0.85 -21.49
C MET A 74 -12.29 -0.09 -20.29
N ILE A 75 -11.25 -0.89 -20.13
CA ILE A 75 -11.08 -1.77 -18.97
C ILE A 75 -9.74 -1.46 -18.30
N ALA A 76 -9.79 -1.20 -16.98
CA ALA A 76 -8.62 -0.95 -16.16
C ALA A 76 -8.27 -2.17 -15.30
N HIS A 77 -6.98 -2.40 -15.08
CA HIS A 77 -6.48 -3.54 -14.29
C HIS A 77 -5.14 -3.18 -13.62
N ASP A 78 -4.68 -4.02 -12.71
CA ASP A 78 -3.35 -3.89 -12.09
C ASP A 78 -2.22 -4.17 -13.10
N LEU A 79 -1.02 -3.62 -12.86
CA LEU A 79 0.16 -3.91 -13.68
C LEU A 79 0.71 -5.32 -13.47
N HIS A 80 0.36 -6.00 -12.37
CA HIS A 80 0.89 -7.33 -12.08
C HIS A 80 0.40 -8.35 -13.13
N PRO A 81 1.31 -8.95 -13.93
CA PRO A 81 0.91 -9.78 -15.07
C PRO A 81 0.23 -11.09 -14.67
N ASP A 82 0.56 -11.63 -13.50
CA ASP A 82 0.08 -12.92 -13.03
C ASP A 82 -1.23 -12.82 -12.22
N PHE A 83 -1.76 -11.62 -11.99
CA PHE A 83 -3.03 -11.50 -11.29
C PHE A 83 -4.17 -12.03 -12.13
N TYR A 84 -5.04 -12.82 -11.51
CA TYR A 84 -6.25 -13.34 -12.17
C TYR A 84 -7.11 -12.19 -12.71
N SER A 85 -7.29 -11.12 -11.93
CA SER A 85 -8.01 -9.92 -12.33
C SER A 85 -7.42 -9.23 -13.58
N THR A 86 -6.09 -9.21 -13.72
CA THR A 86 -5.41 -8.72 -14.93
C THR A 86 -5.74 -9.58 -16.14
N ARG A 87 -5.67 -10.90 -16.00
CA ARG A 87 -6.01 -11.83 -17.09
C ARG A 87 -7.47 -11.67 -17.53
N VAL A 88 -8.42 -11.62 -16.58
CA VAL A 88 -9.83 -11.36 -16.87
C VAL A 88 -10.04 -10.06 -17.66
N ALA A 89 -9.33 -8.98 -17.26
CA ALA A 89 -9.41 -7.69 -17.96
C ALA A 89 -8.92 -7.77 -19.41
N LEU A 90 -7.78 -8.42 -19.63
CA LEU A 90 -7.18 -8.54 -20.96
C LEU A 90 -8.05 -9.41 -21.89
N GLU A 91 -8.52 -10.58 -21.43
CA GLU A 91 -9.40 -11.47 -22.19
C GLU A 91 -10.74 -10.78 -22.51
N LEU A 92 -11.30 -10.02 -21.55
CA LEU A 92 -12.53 -9.27 -21.77
C LEU A 92 -12.34 -8.12 -22.77
N GLY A 93 -11.20 -7.40 -22.69
CA GLY A 93 -10.86 -6.31 -23.60
C GLY A 93 -10.76 -6.82 -25.06
N GLU A 94 -10.10 -7.95 -25.26
CA GLU A 94 -10.03 -8.61 -26.57
C GLU A 94 -11.42 -9.01 -27.08
N ARG A 95 -12.23 -9.64 -26.22
CA ARG A 95 -13.60 -10.09 -26.59
C ARG A 95 -14.53 -8.93 -26.94
N LEU A 96 -14.45 -7.79 -26.21
CA LEU A 96 -15.29 -6.62 -26.46
C LEU A 96 -14.71 -5.67 -27.52
N GLY A 97 -13.47 -5.85 -27.93
CA GLY A 97 -12.77 -4.97 -28.85
C GLY A 97 -12.53 -3.56 -28.25
N VAL A 98 -12.31 -3.46 -26.92
CA VAL A 98 -12.05 -2.21 -26.22
C VAL A 98 -10.63 -2.18 -25.64
N PRO A 99 -10.00 -0.99 -25.48
CA PRO A 99 -8.68 -0.86 -24.90
C PRO A 99 -8.66 -1.29 -23.44
N THR A 100 -7.52 -1.87 -23.02
CA THR A 100 -7.20 -2.15 -21.62
C THR A 100 -6.10 -1.21 -21.14
N VAL A 101 -6.15 -0.81 -19.87
CA VAL A 101 -5.19 0.10 -19.23
C VAL A 101 -4.63 -0.55 -17.98
N GLY A 102 -3.34 -0.86 -18.01
CA GLY A 102 -2.61 -1.30 -16.83
C GLY A 102 -2.29 -0.10 -15.93
N VAL A 103 -2.70 -0.16 -14.67
CA VAL A 103 -2.53 0.92 -13.69
C VAL A 103 -1.57 0.44 -12.60
N GLN A 104 -0.55 1.27 -12.29
CA GLN A 104 0.36 0.97 -11.21
C GLN A 104 -0.40 0.95 -9.87
N HIS A 105 -0.16 -0.09 -9.06
CA HIS A 105 -0.90 -0.41 -7.85
C HIS A 105 -1.07 0.78 -6.89
N HIS A 106 0.06 1.42 -6.54
CA HIS A 106 0.06 2.54 -5.59
C HIS A 106 -0.49 3.84 -6.19
N HIS A 107 -0.38 4.02 -7.52
CA HIS A 107 -1.08 5.08 -8.24
C HIS A 107 -2.60 4.88 -8.11
N ALA A 108 -3.09 3.65 -8.24
CA ALA A 108 -4.50 3.33 -8.06
C ALA A 108 -4.99 3.58 -6.63
N HIS A 109 -4.20 3.27 -5.59
CA HIS A 109 -4.57 3.61 -4.22
C HIS A 109 -4.82 5.11 -4.04
N ILE A 110 -3.93 5.95 -4.54
CA ILE A 110 -4.10 7.41 -4.46
C ILE A 110 -5.22 7.88 -5.39
N GLY A 111 -5.37 7.26 -6.56
CA GLY A 111 -6.46 7.52 -7.50
C GLY A 111 -7.84 7.29 -6.90
N ALA A 112 -8.01 6.27 -6.04
CA ALA A 112 -9.27 6.01 -5.35
C ALA A 112 -9.64 7.17 -4.41
N VAL A 113 -8.70 7.68 -3.63
CA VAL A 113 -8.90 8.85 -2.77
C VAL A 113 -9.20 10.09 -3.61
N ALA A 114 -8.41 10.31 -4.67
CA ALA A 114 -8.60 11.46 -5.56
C ALA A 114 -10.00 11.45 -6.23
N ALA A 115 -10.49 10.27 -6.63
CA ALA A 115 -11.81 10.08 -7.20
C ALA A 115 -12.92 10.46 -6.21
N GLU A 116 -12.86 9.99 -4.96
CA GLU A 116 -13.87 10.31 -3.94
C GLU A 116 -13.93 11.80 -3.61
N HIS A 117 -12.78 12.48 -3.64
CA HIS A 117 -12.69 13.92 -3.36
C HIS A 117 -12.75 14.80 -4.61
N GLY A 118 -12.97 14.22 -5.80
CA GLY A 118 -13.09 14.95 -7.07
C GLY A 118 -11.83 15.70 -7.49
N LEU A 119 -10.65 15.23 -7.09
CA LEU A 119 -9.37 15.89 -7.37
C LEU A 119 -8.86 15.50 -8.75
N ARG A 120 -8.31 16.50 -9.46
CA ARG A 120 -7.63 16.33 -10.76
C ARG A 120 -6.26 16.99 -10.79
N GLU A 121 -6.01 17.88 -9.84
CA GLU A 121 -4.72 18.56 -9.68
C GLU A 121 -3.69 17.58 -9.09
N PRO A 122 -2.38 17.79 -9.37
CA PRO A 122 -1.33 16.98 -8.78
C PRO A 122 -1.36 17.02 -7.25
N VAL A 123 -1.26 15.87 -6.63
CA VAL A 123 -1.25 15.67 -5.18
C VAL A 123 -0.02 14.88 -4.75
N ILE A 124 0.25 14.86 -3.46
CA ILE A 124 1.24 13.96 -2.87
C ILE A 124 0.52 12.73 -2.33
N GLY A 125 0.92 11.55 -2.79
CA GLY A 125 0.45 10.27 -2.28
C GLY A 125 1.44 9.73 -1.26
N LEU A 126 1.01 9.54 -0.02
CA LEU A 126 1.69 8.69 0.96
C LEU A 126 1.03 7.32 0.91
N VAL A 127 1.76 6.32 0.40
CA VAL A 127 1.21 4.97 0.23
C VAL A 127 1.90 4.02 1.19
N LEU A 128 1.10 3.39 2.06
CA LEU A 128 1.57 2.44 3.06
C LEU A 128 0.82 1.12 2.92
N ASP A 129 1.50 0.15 2.35
CA ASP A 129 0.90 -1.15 2.06
C ASP A 129 1.82 -2.32 2.44
N GLY A 130 1.28 -3.53 2.39
CA GLY A 130 2.04 -4.76 2.59
C GLY A 130 2.95 -5.06 1.40
N VAL A 131 2.40 -5.01 0.20
CA VAL A 131 3.08 -5.28 -1.06
C VAL A 131 2.21 -4.79 -2.24
N GLY A 132 2.85 -4.20 -3.24
CA GLY A 132 2.30 -3.93 -4.56
C GLY A 132 3.40 -4.04 -5.60
N PHE A 133 3.04 -4.29 -6.85
CA PHE A 133 3.99 -4.47 -7.94
C PHE A 133 4.59 -3.14 -8.39
N GLY A 134 5.90 -2.99 -8.18
CA GLY A 134 6.68 -1.85 -8.67
C GLY A 134 6.95 -1.92 -10.17
N THR A 135 7.10 -0.78 -10.83
CA THR A 135 7.47 -0.73 -12.26
C THR A 135 8.89 -1.25 -12.55
N ASP A 136 9.69 -1.38 -11.50
CA ASP A 136 11.04 -1.99 -11.53
C ASP A 136 11.01 -3.50 -11.23
N GLY A 137 9.81 -4.07 -11.05
CA GLY A 137 9.61 -5.48 -10.68
C GLY A 137 9.85 -5.77 -9.19
N ALA A 138 10.14 -4.75 -8.37
CA ALA A 138 10.33 -4.93 -6.94
C ALA A 138 9.00 -4.88 -6.16
N ALA A 139 9.02 -5.41 -4.95
CA ALA A 139 7.90 -5.35 -4.01
C ALA A 139 7.88 -3.99 -3.32
N TRP A 140 6.98 -3.10 -3.76
CA TRP A 140 6.75 -1.78 -3.18
C TRP A 140 5.69 -1.83 -2.09
N GLY A 141 5.53 -0.70 -1.33
CA GLY A 141 4.46 -0.55 -0.35
C GLY A 141 4.79 0.44 0.78
N GLY A 142 5.87 1.19 0.67
CA GLY A 142 6.19 2.32 1.55
C GLY A 142 6.71 3.47 0.70
N GLU A 143 5.78 4.16 0.00
CA GLU A 143 6.12 5.04 -1.11
C GLU A 143 5.62 6.47 -0.89
N LEU A 144 6.42 7.43 -1.33
CA LEU A 144 5.99 8.81 -1.50
C LEU A 144 5.92 9.10 -2.99
N LEU A 145 4.72 9.45 -3.45
CA LEU A 145 4.43 9.65 -4.86
C LEU A 145 3.95 11.08 -5.12
N GLU A 146 4.29 11.64 -6.25
CA GLU A 146 3.55 12.72 -6.88
C GLU A 146 2.57 12.10 -7.87
N VAL A 147 1.28 12.40 -7.73
CA VAL A 147 0.22 11.72 -8.48
C VAL A 147 -0.70 12.73 -9.15
N ALA A 148 -0.96 12.49 -10.42
CA ALA A 148 -2.01 13.13 -11.22
C ALA A 148 -2.71 12.05 -12.06
N PRO A 149 -3.89 12.29 -12.65
CA PRO A 149 -4.62 11.26 -13.39
C PRO A 149 -3.80 10.59 -14.50
N ALA A 150 -3.07 11.37 -15.27
CA ALA A 150 -2.32 10.88 -16.44
C ALA A 150 -0.92 10.39 -16.13
N CYS A 151 -0.36 10.73 -14.97
CA CYS A 151 1.02 10.42 -14.64
C CYS A 151 1.26 10.39 -13.13
N TRP A 152 2.32 9.73 -12.75
CA TRP A 152 2.82 9.72 -11.38
C TRP A 152 4.36 9.67 -11.39
N ARG A 153 4.95 10.04 -10.29
CA ARG A 153 6.39 9.98 -10.08
C ARG A 153 6.70 9.53 -8.67
N ARG A 154 7.59 8.57 -8.51
CA ARG A 154 8.12 8.15 -7.23
C ARG A 154 9.08 9.23 -6.71
N LEU A 155 8.75 9.83 -5.58
CA LEU A 155 9.58 10.85 -4.92
C LEU A 155 10.56 10.21 -3.93
N GLY A 156 10.21 9.05 -3.40
CA GLY A 156 11.03 8.30 -2.49
C GLY A 156 10.32 7.03 -1.99
N SER A 157 11.05 6.27 -1.17
CA SER A 157 10.54 5.04 -0.55
C SER A 157 11.12 4.85 0.85
N LEU A 158 10.53 3.95 1.63
CA LEU A 158 11.20 3.42 2.79
C LEU A 158 12.50 2.69 2.38
N THR A 159 13.54 2.74 3.23
CA THR A 159 14.74 1.91 3.03
C THR A 159 14.34 0.45 2.84
N PRO A 160 14.82 -0.22 1.77
CA PRO A 160 14.46 -1.60 1.52
C PRO A 160 14.96 -2.55 2.61
N LEU A 161 14.10 -3.49 2.99
CA LEU A 161 14.49 -4.67 3.78
C LEU A 161 14.54 -5.90 2.87
N ALA A 162 15.40 -6.85 3.19
CA ALA A 162 15.39 -8.16 2.53
C ALA A 162 14.13 -8.95 2.94
N LEU A 163 13.58 -9.74 2.01
CA LEU A 163 12.38 -10.56 2.23
C LEU A 163 12.78 -12.06 2.21
N PRO A 164 13.28 -12.62 3.34
CA PRO A 164 13.85 -13.96 3.35
C PRO A 164 12.81 -15.04 3.11
N GLY A 165 12.81 -15.64 1.92
CA GLY A 165 11.83 -16.61 1.47
C GLY A 165 10.63 -16.01 0.73
N GLY A 166 10.71 -14.74 0.29
CA GLY A 166 9.60 -14.08 -0.42
C GLY A 166 8.37 -13.97 0.49
N ASP A 167 7.19 -14.33 -0.03
CA ASP A 167 5.89 -14.20 0.66
C ASP A 167 5.80 -14.91 2.01
N VAL A 168 6.65 -15.92 2.25
CA VAL A 168 6.70 -16.57 3.58
C VAL A 168 7.10 -15.58 4.67
N ALA A 169 7.93 -14.58 4.34
CA ALA A 169 8.35 -13.58 5.31
C ALA A 169 7.19 -12.70 5.81
N ALA A 170 6.16 -12.49 4.97
CA ALA A 170 4.94 -11.77 5.36
C ALA A 170 4.08 -12.56 6.38
N ARG A 171 4.16 -13.90 6.38
CA ARG A 171 3.48 -14.77 7.33
C ARG A 171 4.31 -15.11 8.56
N GLU A 172 5.62 -14.91 8.47
CA GLU A 172 6.59 -15.22 9.54
C GLU A 172 7.40 -13.98 9.95
N PRO A 173 6.82 -13.03 10.75
CA PRO A 173 7.49 -11.80 11.22
C PRO A 173 8.90 -12.01 11.80
N TRP A 174 9.20 -13.16 12.36
CA TRP A 174 10.54 -13.48 12.81
C TRP A 174 11.60 -13.42 11.69
N ARG A 175 11.21 -13.69 10.43
CA ARG A 175 12.10 -13.55 9.26
C ARG A 175 12.39 -12.09 8.97
N MET A 176 11.41 -11.22 9.18
CA MET A 176 11.60 -9.77 9.05
C MET A 176 12.44 -9.21 10.20
N ALA A 177 12.33 -9.77 11.42
CA ALA A 177 13.28 -9.48 12.50
C ALA A 177 14.71 -9.89 12.13
N ALA A 178 14.91 -11.07 11.52
CA ALA A 178 16.21 -11.50 11.02
C ALA A 178 16.74 -10.57 9.90
N ALA A 179 15.85 -10.11 8.98
CA ALA A 179 16.19 -9.14 7.95
C ALA A 179 16.59 -7.77 8.54
N ALA A 180 15.88 -7.32 9.58
CA ALA A 180 16.24 -6.10 10.33
C ALA A 180 17.63 -6.21 10.98
N LEU A 181 17.92 -7.33 11.65
CA LEU A 181 19.26 -7.59 12.21
C LEU A 181 20.34 -7.59 11.11
N HIS A 182 20.05 -8.17 9.96
CA HIS A 182 20.95 -8.17 8.81
C HIS A 182 21.20 -6.75 8.29
N ALA A 183 20.14 -5.95 8.11
CA ALA A 183 20.23 -4.55 7.65
C ALA A 183 21.03 -3.65 8.61
N LEU A 184 21.07 -4.00 9.89
CA LEU A 184 21.88 -3.35 10.93
C LEU A 184 23.33 -3.86 11.01
N GLY A 185 23.74 -4.83 10.17
CA GLY A 185 25.05 -5.47 10.25
C GLY A 185 25.19 -6.43 11.46
N ARG A 186 24.07 -6.83 12.08
CA ARG A 186 23.99 -7.64 13.31
C ARG A 186 23.55 -9.08 13.03
N SER A 187 23.86 -9.64 11.86
CA SER A 187 23.46 -11.00 11.45
C SER A 187 23.91 -12.09 12.42
N GLY A 188 25.02 -11.88 13.14
CA GLY A 188 25.49 -12.79 14.18
C GLY A 188 24.51 -12.98 15.35
N GLU A 189 23.55 -12.09 15.52
CA GLU A 189 22.55 -12.14 16.59
C GLU A 189 21.27 -12.90 16.20
N ILE A 190 21.10 -13.27 14.92
CA ILE A 190 19.92 -14.01 14.44
C ILE A 190 19.75 -15.32 15.21
N GLY A 191 20.84 -16.12 15.31
CA GLY A 191 20.82 -17.36 16.05
C GLY A 191 20.51 -17.18 17.54
N PRO A 192 21.31 -16.40 18.28
CA PRO A 192 21.08 -16.14 19.71
C PRO A 192 19.68 -15.62 20.05
N ARG A 193 19.12 -14.73 19.23
CA ARG A 193 17.81 -14.11 19.53
C ARG A 193 16.61 -14.96 19.13
N LEU A 194 16.70 -15.68 18.01
CA LEU A 194 15.51 -16.29 17.39
C LEU A 194 15.46 -17.83 17.54
N SER A 195 16.61 -18.52 17.79
CA SER A 195 16.65 -19.98 17.80
C SER A 195 15.74 -20.62 18.84
N ALA A 196 15.56 -20.02 20.00
CA ALA A 196 14.68 -20.55 21.05
C ALA A 196 13.21 -20.60 20.61
N ALA A 197 12.76 -19.63 19.80
CA ALA A 197 11.37 -19.51 19.39
C ALA A 197 11.07 -20.23 18.06
N VAL A 198 12.04 -20.27 17.12
CA VAL A 198 11.79 -20.81 15.76
C VAL A 198 12.57 -22.07 15.44
N GLY A 199 13.50 -22.46 16.32
CA GLY A 199 14.40 -23.59 16.14
C GLY A 199 15.76 -23.15 15.53
N ALA A 200 16.85 -23.76 16.02
CA ALA A 200 18.21 -23.39 15.62
C ALA A 200 18.48 -23.59 14.11
N THR A 201 17.88 -24.62 13.50
CA THR A 201 18.03 -24.89 12.07
C THR A 201 17.36 -23.80 11.22
N ALA A 202 16.12 -23.39 11.56
CA ALA A 202 15.41 -22.34 10.83
C ALA A 202 16.15 -21.00 10.92
N ALA A 203 16.55 -20.60 12.13
CA ALA A 203 17.31 -19.36 12.34
C ALA A 203 18.63 -19.34 11.56
N ARG A 204 19.38 -20.43 11.57
CA ARG A 204 20.63 -20.58 10.80
C ARG A 204 20.38 -20.52 9.30
N THR A 205 19.34 -21.22 8.80
CA THR A 205 19.00 -21.23 7.37
C THR A 205 18.70 -19.82 6.88
N VAL A 206 17.84 -19.07 7.58
CA VAL A 206 17.53 -17.67 7.22
C VAL A 206 18.77 -16.78 7.31
N GLY A 207 19.63 -16.96 8.31
CA GLY A 207 20.89 -16.24 8.39
C GLY A 207 21.80 -16.49 7.17
N VAL A 208 21.87 -17.74 6.67
CA VAL A 208 22.62 -18.09 5.44
C VAL A 208 21.95 -17.49 4.18
N MET A 209 20.63 -17.54 4.10
CA MET A 209 19.87 -16.94 2.98
C MET A 209 20.19 -15.45 2.89
N LEU A 210 20.09 -14.71 3.97
CA LEU A 210 20.38 -13.28 4.05
C LEU A 210 21.85 -12.98 3.69
N ALA A 211 22.81 -13.72 4.26
CA ALA A 211 24.23 -13.51 3.99
C ALA A 211 24.61 -13.75 2.53
N ARG A 212 23.88 -14.61 1.81
CA ARG A 212 24.13 -14.96 0.41
C ARG A 212 23.15 -14.31 -0.58
N GLY A 213 22.16 -13.56 -0.12
CA GLY A 213 21.10 -13.00 -0.96
C GLY A 213 20.22 -14.08 -1.62
N LEU A 214 20.12 -15.27 -1.05
CA LEU A 214 19.38 -16.39 -1.65
C LEU A 214 17.89 -16.29 -1.32
N ASN A 215 17.06 -16.09 -2.33
CA ASN A 215 15.60 -15.90 -2.18
C ASN A 215 15.27 -14.85 -1.12
N CYS A 216 15.92 -13.68 -1.25
CA CYS A 216 15.77 -12.53 -0.37
C CYS A 216 15.58 -11.27 -1.21
N PRO A 217 14.51 -11.16 -2.04
CA PRO A 217 14.28 -9.96 -2.81
C PRO A 217 14.12 -8.74 -1.89
N PRO A 218 14.48 -7.54 -2.34
CA PRO A 218 14.24 -6.31 -1.59
C PRO A 218 12.76 -5.93 -1.58
N THR A 219 12.31 -5.31 -0.49
CA THR A 219 10.97 -4.75 -0.37
C THR A 219 10.98 -3.43 0.36
N THR A 220 10.21 -2.46 -0.11
CA THR A 220 9.93 -1.20 0.58
C THR A 220 8.60 -1.24 1.35
N GLY A 221 7.89 -2.38 1.34
CA GLY A 221 6.57 -2.55 1.95
C GLY A 221 6.51 -2.13 3.42
N ALA A 222 5.62 -1.18 3.75
CA ALA A 222 5.43 -0.69 5.11
C ALA A 222 4.99 -1.80 6.06
N GLY A 223 4.14 -2.73 5.61
CA GLY A 223 3.75 -3.91 6.37
C GLY A 223 4.95 -4.74 6.83
N ARG A 224 6.03 -4.79 6.05
CA ARG A 224 7.26 -5.52 6.41
C ARG A 224 8.04 -4.84 7.53
N TRP A 225 7.92 -3.51 7.67
CA TRP A 225 8.48 -2.79 8.81
C TRP A 225 7.69 -3.06 10.10
N PHE A 226 6.36 -3.19 10.01
CA PHE A 226 5.53 -3.66 11.13
C PHE A 226 5.92 -5.08 11.55
N ASP A 227 6.09 -6.00 10.60
CA ASP A 227 6.53 -7.36 10.87
C ASP A 227 7.91 -7.41 11.52
N ALA A 228 8.86 -6.59 11.03
CA ALA A 228 10.18 -6.47 11.62
C ALA A 228 10.12 -5.97 13.07
N ALA A 229 9.33 -4.94 13.35
CA ALA A 229 9.15 -4.41 14.69
C ALA A 229 8.49 -5.44 15.63
N ALA A 230 7.41 -6.10 15.17
CA ALA A 230 6.74 -7.13 15.95
C ALA A 230 7.65 -8.32 16.25
N GLY A 231 8.44 -8.76 15.27
CA GLY A 231 9.38 -9.86 15.44
C GLY A 231 10.54 -9.50 16.36
N LEU A 232 11.11 -8.28 16.27
CA LEU A 232 12.18 -7.82 17.16
C LEU A 232 11.72 -7.67 18.60
N LEU A 233 10.50 -7.16 18.82
CA LEU A 233 9.92 -6.99 20.15
C LEU A 233 9.32 -8.29 20.72
N GLY A 234 9.32 -9.38 19.95
CA GLY A 234 8.75 -10.66 20.37
C GLY A 234 7.22 -10.66 20.48
N VAL A 235 6.52 -9.68 19.85
CA VAL A 235 5.06 -9.52 19.90
C VAL A 235 4.36 -10.58 19.04
N CYS A 236 4.86 -10.81 17.84
CA CYS A 236 4.34 -11.81 16.92
C CYS A 236 5.47 -12.38 16.07
N LEU A 237 5.68 -13.68 16.13
CA LEU A 237 6.72 -14.37 15.35
C LEU A 237 6.16 -15.11 14.14
N ARG A 238 4.87 -15.50 14.18
CA ARG A 238 4.14 -16.14 13.09
C ARG A 238 2.70 -15.65 13.10
N GLN A 239 2.23 -15.22 11.95
CA GLN A 239 0.86 -14.72 11.75
C GLN A 239 -0.07 -15.89 11.37
N ARG A 240 -1.24 -15.96 12.00
CA ARG A 240 -2.34 -16.87 11.67
C ARG A 240 -3.37 -16.22 10.76
N ALA A 241 -3.43 -14.90 10.81
CA ALA A 241 -4.27 -14.07 9.98
C ALA A 241 -3.47 -12.88 9.46
N GLU A 242 -3.92 -12.30 8.36
CA GLU A 242 -3.32 -11.12 7.78
C GLU A 242 -3.25 -9.97 8.80
N SER A 243 -2.12 -9.26 8.83
CA SER A 243 -1.88 -8.08 9.69
C SER A 243 -1.94 -8.33 11.21
N GLU A 244 -1.96 -9.59 11.67
CA GLU A 244 -2.01 -9.93 13.11
C GLU A 244 -0.89 -9.24 13.89
N ALA A 245 0.32 -9.19 13.34
CA ALA A 245 1.49 -8.54 13.94
C ALA A 245 1.28 -7.03 14.11
N ALA A 246 0.78 -6.35 13.07
CA ALA A 246 0.52 -4.92 13.09
C ALA A 246 -0.61 -4.56 14.08
N ILE A 247 -1.68 -5.34 14.11
CA ILE A 247 -2.80 -5.17 15.05
C ILE A 247 -2.34 -5.37 16.51
N ALA A 248 -1.48 -6.37 16.76
CA ALA A 248 -0.93 -6.60 18.09
C ALA A 248 -0.04 -5.46 18.56
N LEU A 249 0.83 -4.93 17.66
CA LEU A 249 1.65 -3.74 17.95
C LEU A 249 0.79 -2.51 18.23
N GLU A 250 -0.24 -2.24 17.42
CA GLU A 250 -1.14 -1.10 17.62
C GLU A 250 -1.83 -1.16 18.97
N ARG A 251 -2.31 -2.35 19.37
CA ARG A 251 -2.97 -2.56 20.67
C ARG A 251 -2.02 -2.28 21.83
N LEU A 252 -0.78 -2.77 21.76
CA LEU A 252 0.24 -2.51 22.79
C LEU A 252 0.62 -1.04 22.86
N ALA A 253 0.82 -0.40 21.71
CA ALA A 253 1.14 1.02 21.61
C ALA A 253 0.01 1.89 22.18
N SER A 254 -1.23 1.62 21.80
CA SER A 254 -2.41 2.34 22.30
C SER A 254 -2.55 2.20 23.81
N GLY A 255 -2.37 0.99 24.35
CA GLY A 255 -2.40 0.77 25.80
C GLY A 255 -1.30 1.52 26.55
N TYR A 256 -0.09 1.57 25.98
CA TYR A 256 1.01 2.33 26.57
C TYR A 256 0.73 3.84 26.58
N LEU A 257 0.28 4.40 25.45
CA LEU A 257 0.04 5.84 25.28
C LEU A 257 -1.15 6.38 26.10
N VAL A 258 -2.07 5.51 26.52
CA VAL A 258 -3.13 5.89 27.48
C VAL A 258 -2.57 6.12 28.89
N ALA A 259 -1.53 5.36 29.27
CA ALA A 259 -1.00 5.36 30.64
C ALA A 259 0.28 6.21 30.81
N HIS A 260 0.93 6.61 29.71
CA HIS A 260 2.22 7.27 29.72
C HIS A 260 2.24 8.38 28.69
N GLU A 261 3.13 9.35 28.91
CA GLU A 261 3.44 10.37 27.91
C GLU A 261 4.05 9.75 26.64
N ALA A 262 3.86 10.42 25.50
CA ALA A 262 4.44 9.98 24.24
C ALA A 262 5.98 9.93 24.34
N PRO A 263 6.60 8.84 23.91
CA PRO A 263 8.05 8.67 24.02
C PRO A 263 8.79 9.67 23.14
N ASP A 264 9.98 10.09 23.58
CA ASP A 264 10.89 10.83 22.73
C ASP A 264 11.45 9.93 21.64
N VAL A 265 11.29 10.38 20.40
CA VAL A 265 11.69 9.64 19.19
C VAL A 265 12.66 10.45 18.32
N ALA A 266 13.26 11.50 18.84
CA ALA A 266 14.21 12.32 18.11
C ALA A 266 15.40 11.46 17.60
N GLY A 267 15.77 11.66 16.33
CA GLY A 267 16.91 10.99 15.72
C GLY A 267 16.69 9.51 15.34
N LEU A 268 15.43 9.00 15.41
CA LEU A 268 15.13 7.61 15.07
C LEU A 268 14.89 7.37 13.57
N TRP A 269 15.01 8.39 12.73
CA TRP A 269 14.94 8.28 11.26
C TRP A 269 15.83 9.30 10.58
N ARG A 270 16.05 9.09 9.29
CA ARG A 270 16.75 10.04 8.41
C ARG A 270 16.06 10.07 7.07
N ILE A 271 16.03 11.23 6.42
CA ILE A 271 15.57 11.39 5.04
C ILE A 271 16.82 11.68 4.21
N ALA A 272 17.11 10.82 3.24
CA ALA A 272 18.27 10.97 2.38
C ALA A 272 17.95 11.90 1.19
N ASP A 273 18.98 12.44 0.54
CA ASP A 273 18.84 13.36 -0.61
C ASP A 273 18.14 12.72 -1.82
N ASN A 274 18.22 11.40 -1.94
CA ASN A 274 17.49 10.61 -2.97
C ASN A 274 16.02 10.38 -2.63
N GLY A 275 15.51 10.92 -1.53
CA GLY A 275 14.14 10.77 -1.06
C GLY A 275 13.88 9.51 -0.23
N GLU A 276 14.87 8.66 0.04
CA GLU A 276 14.71 7.47 0.88
C GLU A 276 14.49 7.85 2.34
N LEU A 277 13.49 7.24 2.98
CA LEU A 277 13.24 7.36 4.42
C LEU A 277 13.88 6.18 5.16
N ASP A 278 15.00 6.44 5.83
CA ASP A 278 15.77 5.45 6.58
C ASP A 278 15.26 5.34 8.02
N LEU A 279 14.64 4.21 8.33
CA LEU A 279 14.12 3.85 9.66
C LEU A 279 15.06 2.89 10.45
N ARG A 280 16.28 2.62 9.97
CA ARG A 280 17.22 1.73 10.67
C ARG A 280 17.57 2.21 12.08
N PRO A 281 17.70 3.53 12.36
CA PRO A 281 17.89 3.99 13.74
C PRO A 281 16.73 3.59 14.67
N LEU A 282 15.49 3.56 14.18
CA LEU A 282 14.33 3.07 14.92
C LEU A 282 14.50 1.58 15.28
N LEU A 283 14.96 0.73 14.35
CA LEU A 283 15.21 -0.69 14.64
C LEU A 283 16.23 -0.89 15.76
N VAL A 284 17.29 -0.06 15.81
CA VAL A 284 18.27 -0.09 16.91
C VAL A 284 17.59 0.21 18.25
N LYS A 285 16.73 1.22 18.30
CA LYS A 285 15.98 1.57 19.53
C LYS A 285 15.05 0.44 19.96
N LEU A 286 14.37 -0.21 19.01
CA LEU A 286 13.48 -1.34 19.29
C LEU A 286 14.24 -2.53 19.88
N LEU A 287 15.44 -2.83 19.36
CA LEU A 287 16.30 -3.88 19.94
C LEU A 287 16.70 -3.60 21.38
N MET A 288 17.06 -2.33 21.69
CA MET A 288 17.39 -1.94 23.06
C MET A 288 16.19 -2.13 24.01
N LEU A 289 14.99 -1.76 23.58
CA LEU A 289 13.76 -1.92 24.36
C LEU A 289 13.36 -3.39 24.51
N ALA A 290 13.56 -4.21 23.46
CA ALA A 290 13.37 -5.66 23.53
C ALA A 290 14.32 -6.30 24.55
N ASP A 291 15.59 -5.90 24.58
CA ASP A 291 16.59 -6.39 25.53
C ASP A 291 16.26 -5.98 26.98
N ALA A 292 15.60 -4.84 27.16
CA ALA A 292 15.11 -4.37 28.46
C ALA A 292 13.75 -5.00 28.88
N GLY A 293 13.11 -5.77 28.00
CA GLY A 293 11.77 -6.33 28.24
C GLY A 293 10.63 -5.29 28.13
N GLU A 294 10.92 -4.10 27.57
CA GLU A 294 9.97 -2.99 27.45
C GLU A 294 9.15 -3.05 26.15
N THR A 295 8.48 -4.18 25.92
CA THR A 295 7.75 -4.46 24.68
C THR A 295 6.66 -3.42 24.37
N ALA A 296 5.84 -3.02 25.37
CA ALA A 296 4.76 -2.05 25.15
C ALA A 296 5.30 -0.65 24.84
N CYS A 297 6.37 -0.21 25.53
CA CYS A 297 7.11 1.02 25.21
C CYS A 297 7.67 0.94 23.78
N GLY A 298 8.26 -0.19 23.40
CA GLY A 298 8.79 -0.43 22.06
C GLY A 298 7.72 -0.28 20.98
N ALA A 299 6.52 -0.82 21.20
CA ALA A 299 5.40 -0.67 20.28
C ALA A 299 4.95 0.80 20.16
N ALA A 300 4.92 1.56 21.25
CA ALA A 300 4.61 2.99 21.24
C ALA A 300 5.69 3.80 20.52
N VAL A 301 6.97 3.52 20.80
CA VAL A 301 8.12 4.14 20.11
C VAL A 301 8.03 3.90 18.61
N PHE A 302 7.70 2.67 18.18
CA PHE A 302 7.55 2.33 16.76
C PHE A 302 6.46 3.19 16.09
N HIS A 303 5.25 3.25 16.66
CA HIS A 303 4.15 4.01 16.05
C HIS A 303 4.40 5.51 16.03
N VAL A 304 4.88 6.09 17.14
CA VAL A 304 5.14 7.52 17.24
C VAL A 304 6.29 7.95 16.32
N ALA A 305 7.38 7.16 16.28
CA ALA A 305 8.52 7.44 15.40
C ALA A 305 8.14 7.32 13.93
N LEU A 306 7.46 6.23 13.55
CA LEU A 306 7.01 6.02 12.17
C LEU A 306 6.06 7.14 11.72
N ALA A 307 5.09 7.51 12.55
CA ALA A 307 4.15 8.58 12.22
C ALA A 307 4.85 9.93 12.00
N LYS A 308 5.74 10.32 12.91
CA LYS A 308 6.49 11.58 12.78
C LYS A 308 7.44 11.57 11.57
N ALA A 309 8.10 10.44 11.32
CA ALA A 309 8.98 10.26 10.17
C ALA A 309 8.21 10.43 8.84
N LEU A 310 7.09 9.73 8.70
CA LEU A 310 6.23 9.79 7.51
C LEU A 310 5.62 11.18 7.32
N ALA A 311 5.18 11.82 8.40
CA ALA A 311 4.63 13.18 8.33
C ALA A 311 5.69 14.20 7.89
N GLN A 312 6.90 14.15 8.46
CA GLN A 312 8.00 15.01 8.04
C GLN A 312 8.36 14.78 6.56
N TRP A 313 8.45 13.53 6.16
CA TRP A 313 8.78 13.14 4.79
C TRP A 313 7.75 13.65 3.79
N ALA A 314 6.44 13.48 4.07
CA ALA A 314 5.37 13.96 3.24
C ALA A 314 5.27 15.51 3.23
N ALA A 315 5.48 16.16 4.38
CA ALA A 315 5.44 17.62 4.48
C ALA A 315 6.51 18.31 3.62
N LEU A 316 7.72 17.74 3.56
CA LEU A 316 8.80 18.24 2.69
C LEU A 316 8.42 18.20 1.21
N ALA A 317 7.67 17.19 0.79
CA ALA A 317 7.23 17.02 -0.58
C ALA A 317 5.95 17.80 -0.91
N ALA A 318 5.12 18.13 0.09
CA ALA A 318 3.79 18.71 -0.12
C ALA A 318 3.83 20.04 -0.86
N GLN A 319 4.69 20.98 -0.47
CA GLN A 319 4.85 22.28 -1.16
C GLN A 319 3.50 22.97 -1.47
N GLY A 320 2.58 22.96 -0.51
CA GLY A 320 1.23 23.52 -0.64
C GLY A 320 0.18 22.58 -1.26
N ARG A 321 0.56 21.40 -1.73
CA ARG A 321 -0.36 20.36 -2.24
C ARG A 321 -0.95 19.55 -1.09
N ALA A 322 -2.11 18.95 -1.34
CA ALA A 322 -2.69 17.99 -0.40
C ALA A 322 -1.88 16.68 -0.37
N VAL A 323 -1.84 16.04 0.80
CA VAL A 323 -1.29 14.71 1.00
C VAL A 323 -2.44 13.72 1.12
N LEU A 324 -2.50 12.74 0.23
CA LEU A 324 -3.51 11.68 0.19
C LEU A 324 -2.92 10.40 0.78
N PHE A 325 -3.70 9.71 1.62
CA PHE A 325 -3.31 8.46 2.25
C PHE A 325 -3.95 7.27 1.54
N GLY A 326 -3.13 6.33 1.05
CA GLY A 326 -3.58 5.11 0.38
C GLY A 326 -2.79 3.88 0.81
N GLY A 327 -3.41 2.70 0.71
CA GLY A 327 -2.83 1.43 1.10
C GLY A 327 -3.31 0.90 2.45
N GLY A 328 -3.26 -0.43 2.60
CA GLY A 328 -3.87 -1.16 3.71
C GLY A 328 -3.36 -0.82 5.10
N CYS A 329 -2.12 -0.29 5.23
CA CYS A 329 -1.58 0.07 6.53
C CYS A 329 -2.29 1.28 7.19
N PHE A 330 -3.03 2.09 6.42
CA PHE A 330 -3.86 3.17 6.98
C PHE A 330 -5.11 2.69 7.72
N ALA A 331 -5.39 1.39 7.72
CA ALA A 331 -6.36 0.80 8.66
C ALA A 331 -5.88 0.88 10.12
N ASN A 332 -4.58 1.07 10.37
CA ASN A 332 -4.02 1.33 11.69
C ASN A 332 -4.40 2.75 12.14
N ARG A 333 -5.37 2.84 13.05
CA ARG A 333 -5.97 4.11 13.49
C ARG A 333 -4.99 4.98 14.26
N LEU A 334 -4.13 4.35 15.08
CA LEU A 334 -3.13 5.07 15.87
C LEU A 334 -2.12 5.75 14.94
N LEU A 335 -1.57 5.02 13.98
CA LEU A 335 -0.63 5.55 13.00
C LEU A 335 -1.26 6.68 12.19
N THR A 336 -2.45 6.45 11.66
CA THR A 336 -3.17 7.40 10.80
C THR A 336 -3.48 8.71 11.53
N ALA A 337 -3.97 8.64 12.78
CA ALA A 337 -4.24 9.82 13.59
C ALA A 337 -2.96 10.65 13.83
N HIS A 338 -1.88 10.00 14.26
CA HIS A 338 -0.62 10.70 14.54
C HIS A 338 0.03 11.30 13.28
N ILE A 339 -0.07 10.65 12.11
CA ILE A 339 0.40 11.24 10.84
C ILE A 339 -0.44 12.49 10.52
N GLY A 340 -1.77 12.37 10.60
CA GLY A 340 -2.69 13.48 10.31
C GLY A 340 -2.47 14.69 11.22
N GLU A 341 -2.36 14.47 12.53
CA GLU A 341 -2.07 15.53 13.52
C GLU A 341 -0.72 16.21 13.24
N SER A 342 0.31 15.41 12.94
CA SER A 342 1.64 15.94 12.63
C SER A 342 1.64 16.76 11.33
N LEU A 343 0.99 16.30 10.27
CA LEU A 343 0.85 17.05 9.02
C LEU A 343 0.03 18.33 9.19
N ALA A 344 -1.05 18.28 9.98
CA ALA A 344 -1.86 19.45 10.29
C ALA A 344 -1.03 20.53 11.03
N SER A 345 -0.13 20.13 11.93
CA SER A 345 0.79 21.07 12.61
C SER A 345 1.76 21.76 11.66
N HIS A 346 2.02 21.17 10.50
CA HIS A 346 2.81 21.77 9.41
C HIS A 346 1.95 22.53 8.38
N GLY A 347 0.64 22.69 8.63
CA GLY A 347 -0.30 23.35 7.71
C GLY A 347 -0.59 22.57 6.44
N VAL A 348 -0.34 21.26 6.43
CA VAL A 348 -0.58 20.39 5.27
C VAL A 348 -1.97 19.80 5.35
N ARG A 349 -2.77 19.98 4.27
CA ARG A 349 -4.08 19.34 4.14
C ARG A 349 -3.91 17.86 3.85
N THR A 350 -4.62 17.00 4.59
CA THR A 350 -4.63 15.55 4.38
C THR A 350 -6.01 15.07 3.94
N LEU A 351 -6.05 14.03 3.10
CA LEU A 351 -7.28 13.39 2.66
C LEU A 351 -7.10 11.87 2.73
N MET A 352 -8.17 11.19 3.13
CA MET A 352 -8.30 9.74 3.20
C MET A 352 -9.51 9.29 2.39
N PRO A 353 -9.64 8.00 2.07
CA PRO A 353 -10.90 7.49 1.54
C PRO A 353 -12.05 7.73 2.53
N ASP A 354 -13.20 8.17 2.03
CA ASP A 354 -14.39 8.41 2.85
C ASP A 354 -15.27 7.15 2.94
N THR A 355 -15.56 6.53 1.80
CA THR A 355 -16.50 5.41 1.68
C THR A 355 -15.89 4.14 1.11
N VAL A 356 -14.82 4.24 0.33
CA VAL A 356 -14.06 3.06 -0.12
C VAL A 356 -13.03 2.64 0.92
N PRO A 357 -12.75 1.33 1.03
CA PRO A 357 -11.65 0.86 1.88
C PRO A 357 -10.31 1.45 1.42
N CYS A 358 -9.41 1.76 2.36
CA CYS A 358 -8.07 2.29 2.07
C CYS A 358 -7.13 1.26 1.41
N GLY A 359 -7.41 -0.04 1.54
CA GLY A 359 -6.66 -1.14 0.92
C GLY A 359 -7.26 -1.61 -0.40
N ASP A 360 -6.86 -2.80 -0.85
CA ASP A 360 -7.14 -3.36 -2.19
C ASP A 360 -8.61 -3.43 -2.58
N ALA A 361 -9.51 -3.60 -1.60
CA ALA A 361 -10.96 -3.61 -1.87
C ALA A 361 -11.48 -2.29 -2.47
N GLY A 362 -10.75 -1.18 -2.33
CA GLY A 362 -11.06 0.11 -2.95
C GLY A 362 -10.32 0.39 -4.26
N LEU A 363 -9.35 -0.46 -4.61
CA LEU A 363 -8.38 -0.19 -5.66
C LEU A 363 -9.01 0.00 -7.05
N ALA A 364 -10.07 -0.75 -7.36
CA ALA A 364 -10.76 -0.67 -8.65
C ALA A 364 -11.24 0.74 -8.99
N LEU A 365 -11.68 1.54 -7.99
CA LEU A 365 -12.06 2.94 -8.22
C LEU A 365 -10.87 3.78 -8.71
N GLY A 366 -9.70 3.58 -8.10
CA GLY A 366 -8.49 4.29 -8.53
C GLY A 366 -8.02 3.87 -9.92
N GLN A 367 -8.12 2.58 -10.24
CA GLN A 367 -7.86 2.09 -11.60
C GLN A 367 -8.78 2.76 -12.61
N ALA A 368 -10.08 2.84 -12.31
CA ALA A 368 -11.06 3.50 -13.17
C ALA A 368 -10.77 5.01 -13.30
N TRP A 369 -10.39 5.68 -12.22
CA TRP A 369 -10.01 7.10 -12.24
C TRP A 369 -8.82 7.35 -13.16
N VAL A 370 -7.75 6.58 -13.04
CA VAL A 370 -6.57 6.69 -13.91
C VAL A 370 -6.94 6.44 -15.37
N ALA A 371 -7.70 5.40 -15.65
CA ALA A 371 -8.08 5.04 -17.02
C ALA A 371 -8.98 6.11 -17.65
N ALA A 372 -9.92 6.69 -16.88
CA ALA A 372 -10.86 7.70 -17.41
C ALA A 372 -10.17 9.01 -17.80
N TYR A 373 -9.14 9.44 -17.05
CA TYR A 373 -8.47 10.73 -17.29
C TYR A 373 -7.13 10.61 -18.02
N GLY A 374 -6.40 9.51 -17.88
CA GLY A 374 -5.07 9.34 -18.44
C GLY A 374 -4.99 9.59 -19.95
N PRO A 375 -5.80 8.92 -20.78
CA PRO A 375 -5.76 9.09 -22.24
C PRO A 375 -6.14 10.50 -22.72
N GLN A 376 -7.05 11.17 -22.04
CA GLN A 376 -7.51 12.52 -22.41
C GLN A 376 -6.43 13.58 -22.19
N MET A 377 -5.66 13.47 -21.13
CA MET A 377 -4.56 14.40 -20.84
C MET A 377 -3.37 14.21 -21.81
N LEU A 378 -3.15 13.01 -22.31
CA LEU A 378 -2.13 12.74 -23.32
C LEU A 378 -2.46 13.34 -24.69
N SER A 379 -3.74 13.58 -24.99
CA SER A 379 -4.22 14.17 -26.23
C SER A 379 -4.28 15.72 -26.22
N MET A 380 -4.02 16.37 -25.08
CA MET A 380 -4.02 17.84 -25.01
C MET A 380 -2.78 18.44 -25.72
N PRO A 381 -2.92 19.57 -26.46
CA PRO A 381 -1.81 20.25 -27.12
C PRO A 381 -0.72 20.67 -26.11
N THR A 382 0.52 20.59 -26.51
CA THR A 382 1.72 20.89 -25.68
C THR A 382 1.71 22.29 -25.04
N THR A 383 0.93 23.22 -25.55
CA THR A 383 0.79 24.60 -25.02
C THR A 383 0.02 24.68 -23.70
N ALA A 384 -0.76 23.64 -23.34
CA ALA A 384 -1.44 23.55 -22.04
C ALA A 384 -0.63 22.72 -21.01
N ARG A 385 0.53 22.15 -21.41
CA ARG A 385 1.39 21.34 -20.56
C ARG A 385 2.33 22.23 -19.74
N GLY A 386 1.81 22.82 -18.67
CA GLY A 386 2.64 23.39 -17.61
C GLY A 386 3.30 22.32 -16.72
N VAL A 387 3.12 21.03 -17.03
CA VAL A 387 3.72 19.89 -16.32
C VAL A 387 4.63 19.17 -17.29
N SER A 388 5.92 19.11 -16.99
CA SER A 388 6.88 18.24 -17.68
C SER A 388 6.33 16.82 -17.70
N PRO A 389 6.41 16.07 -18.82
CA PRO A 389 6.00 14.68 -18.79
C PRO A 389 6.81 13.96 -17.72
N CYS A 390 6.13 13.23 -16.84
CA CYS A 390 6.79 12.33 -15.92
C CYS A 390 7.50 11.25 -16.73
N VAL A 391 8.84 11.34 -16.86
CA VAL A 391 9.71 10.33 -17.48
C VAL A 391 10.15 9.37 -16.40
#